data_c7aeee736851890b571d12b777be19a9
#
_entry.id   c7aeee736851890b571d12b777be19a9
#
_cell.length_a   1.000
_cell.length_b   1.000
_cell.length_c   1.000
_cell.angle_alpha   90.00
_cell.angle_beta   90.00
_cell.angle_gamma   90.00
#
_symmetry.space_group_name_H-M   'P 1'
#
loop_
_entity.id
_entity.type
_entity.pdbx_description
1 polymer ?
#
loop_
_entity_poly.entity_id
_entity_poly.type
_entity_poly.pdbx_seq_one_letter_code
_entity_poly.pdbx_strand_id
1 'polypeptide(L)'
;MKIKNLLGLVCGIATLLVGCEPAPQQNGPVASGDITLSLTNYSVEVNTPINFVVVDATGADVTSEANIFDKTNDYVEVSNPFTPTADGEYEFYAVVGSSISNTIKVDVVPAVPALPEDPQPSNTSFHHRILLVDHTGTKCGFCPQMM
;
A
#
# COMPACT_ATOMS: atom_id res chain seq x y z
N MET A 1 38.29 51.74 8.28
CA MET A 1 39.04 51.35 7.08
C MET A 1 38.24 50.26 6.37
N LYS A 2 37.80 50.54 5.16
CA LYS A 2 36.87 49.73 4.36
C LYS A 2 37.59 48.55 3.75
N ILE A 3 37.03 47.32 3.77
CA ILE A 3 37.33 46.31 2.77
C ILE A 3 36.00 45.67 2.37
N LYS A 4 35.81 45.80 1.07
CA LYS A 4 34.66 45.43 0.29
C LYS A 4 34.63 43.93 -0.04
N ASN A 5 33.43 43.40 -0.05
CA ASN A 5 32.88 42.33 -0.84
C ASN A 5 33.71 41.76 -1.99
N LEU A 6 33.68 40.43 -2.12
CA LEU A 6 33.68 39.82 -3.44
C LEU A 6 32.67 38.65 -3.44
N LEU A 7 31.63 38.94 -4.16
CA LEU A 7 30.52 38.10 -4.54
C LEU A 7 30.99 37.07 -5.57
N GLY A 8 31.03 35.81 -5.24
CA GLY A 8 31.26 34.70 -6.17
C GLY A 8 29.95 33.95 -6.43
N LEU A 9 29.26 34.39 -7.49
CA LEU A 9 28.08 33.74 -8.04
C LEU A 9 28.54 32.48 -8.80
N VAL A 10 28.41 31.30 -8.20
CA VAL A 10 28.54 30.04 -8.94
C VAL A 10 27.14 29.54 -9.28
N CYS A 11 26.78 29.80 -10.53
CA CYS A 11 25.58 29.28 -11.16
C CYS A 11 25.79 27.80 -11.52
N GLY A 12 25.47 26.89 -10.60
CA GLY A 12 25.45 25.45 -10.84
C GLY A 12 24.15 25.06 -11.53
N ILE A 13 24.23 24.73 -12.82
CA ILE A 13 23.13 24.14 -13.60
C ILE A 13 22.94 22.71 -13.08
N ALA A 14 21.97 22.52 -12.19
CA ALA A 14 21.49 21.19 -11.82
C ALA A 14 20.57 20.69 -12.93
N THR A 15 21.08 19.80 -13.76
CA THR A 15 20.29 19.01 -14.71
C THR A 15 19.36 18.10 -13.91
N LEU A 16 18.08 18.46 -13.85
CA LEU A 16 17.02 17.62 -13.33
C LEU A 16 16.82 16.43 -14.29
N LEU A 17 17.48 15.32 -13.99
CA LEU A 17 17.07 14.01 -14.49
C LEU A 17 15.79 13.65 -13.74
N VAL A 18 14.65 13.98 -14.32
CA VAL A 18 13.35 13.43 -13.88
C VAL A 18 13.35 11.97 -14.32
N GLY A 19 13.97 11.11 -13.50
CA GLY A 19 13.67 9.69 -13.53
C GLY A 19 12.23 9.52 -13.07
N CYS A 20 11.42 8.79 -13.81
CA CYS A 20 10.19 8.21 -13.29
C CYS A 20 10.58 7.20 -12.19
N GLU A 21 10.82 7.71 -11.01
CA GLU A 21 10.89 6.89 -9.82
C GLU A 21 9.45 6.47 -9.52
N PRO A 22 9.16 5.16 -9.45
CA PRO A 22 7.86 4.73 -8.94
C PRO A 22 7.71 5.42 -7.58
N ALA A 23 6.58 6.12 -7.40
CA ALA A 23 6.31 6.82 -6.15
C ALA A 23 6.62 5.85 -5.00
N PRO A 24 7.47 6.24 -4.04
CA PRO A 24 7.74 5.39 -2.91
C PRO A 24 6.38 5.11 -2.27
N GLN A 25 5.99 3.84 -2.26
CA GLN A 25 4.89 3.42 -1.42
C GLN A 25 5.34 3.70 0.01
N GLN A 26 5.00 4.86 0.52
CA GLN A 26 5.23 5.24 1.90
C GLN A 26 4.27 4.47 2.80
N ASN A 27 4.38 3.15 2.77
CA ASN A 27 3.82 2.27 3.77
C ASN A 27 4.92 1.84 4.76
N GLY A 28 6.01 2.60 4.80
CA GLY A 28 7.01 2.44 5.83
C GLY A 28 6.52 3.09 7.13
N PRO A 29 6.63 2.40 8.27
CA PRO A 29 6.25 2.94 9.55
C PRO A 29 7.07 4.20 9.84
N VAL A 30 6.40 5.34 9.96
CA VAL A 30 7.00 6.51 10.60
C VAL A 30 6.82 6.26 12.09
N ALA A 31 7.84 5.72 12.72
CA ALA A 31 7.82 5.51 14.16
C ALA A 31 7.61 6.85 14.86
N SER A 32 6.48 7.03 15.51
CA SER A 32 6.16 8.21 16.32
C SER A 32 6.27 7.94 17.82
N GLY A 33 7.01 6.90 18.20
CA GLY A 33 7.18 6.49 19.59
C GLY A 33 8.13 5.31 19.74
N ASP A 34 8.20 4.76 20.95
CA ASP A 34 9.06 3.61 21.28
C ASP A 34 8.51 2.26 20.77
N ILE A 35 7.38 2.25 20.04
CA ILE A 35 6.75 1.06 19.50
C ILE A 35 6.43 1.24 18.01
N THR A 36 6.44 0.13 17.28
CA THR A 36 6.16 0.09 15.83
C THR A 36 5.06 -0.92 15.52
N LEU A 37 4.01 -0.46 14.85
CA LEU A 37 2.94 -1.29 14.30
C LEU A 37 3.27 -1.70 12.87
N SER A 38 3.09 -2.97 12.54
CA SER A 38 3.34 -3.54 11.22
C SER A 38 2.34 -4.61 10.84
N LEU A 39 2.27 -4.92 9.54
CA LEU A 39 1.44 -5.97 8.95
C LEU A 39 2.25 -6.79 7.95
N THR A 40 1.76 -7.98 7.63
CA THR A 40 2.29 -8.79 6.53
C THR A 40 1.77 -8.32 5.17
N ASN A 41 0.49 -7.91 5.10
CA ASN A 41 -0.17 -7.44 3.88
C ASN A 41 -0.92 -6.14 4.13
N TYR A 42 -0.67 -5.15 3.27
CA TYR A 42 -1.32 -3.84 3.31
C TYR A 42 -2.51 -3.72 2.33
N SER A 43 -2.80 -4.79 1.59
CA SER A 43 -4.01 -4.91 0.76
C SER A 43 -4.64 -6.28 0.99
N VAL A 44 -5.89 -6.29 1.41
CA VAL A 44 -6.64 -7.51 1.78
C VAL A 44 -8.05 -7.45 1.20
N GLU A 45 -8.67 -8.62 1.02
CA GLU A 45 -10.08 -8.67 0.63
C GLU A 45 -11.01 -8.49 1.84
N VAL A 46 -12.20 -7.98 1.59
CA VAL A 46 -13.29 -7.94 2.59
C VAL A 46 -13.48 -9.32 3.22
N ASN A 47 -13.72 -9.35 4.52
CA ASN A 47 -13.85 -10.54 5.36
C ASN A 47 -12.56 -11.38 5.54
N THR A 48 -11.41 -10.85 5.14
CA THR A 48 -10.11 -11.48 5.42
C THR A 48 -9.53 -10.92 6.73
N PRO A 49 -9.14 -11.76 7.69
CA PRO A 49 -8.59 -11.29 8.96
C PRO A 49 -7.20 -10.66 8.76
N ILE A 50 -7.01 -9.50 9.37
CA ILE A 50 -5.77 -8.74 9.43
C ILE A 50 -5.11 -9.02 10.76
N ASN A 51 -3.87 -9.51 10.74
CA ASN A 51 -3.07 -9.74 11.94
C ASN A 51 -2.07 -8.60 12.12
N PHE A 52 -2.17 -7.89 13.22
CA PHE A 52 -1.25 -6.83 13.59
C PHE A 52 -0.09 -7.38 14.40
N VAL A 53 1.08 -6.80 14.19
CA VAL A 53 2.29 -7.07 14.98
C VAL A 53 2.81 -5.75 15.52
N VAL A 54 3.04 -5.69 16.82
CA VAL A 54 3.60 -4.51 17.50
C VAL A 54 4.93 -4.91 18.14
N VAL A 55 5.98 -4.18 17.81
CA VAL A 55 7.31 -4.37 18.39
C VAL A 55 7.76 -3.11 19.13
N ASP A 56 8.52 -3.28 20.20
CA ASP A 56 9.13 -2.17 20.91
C ASP A 56 10.45 -1.71 20.26
N ALA A 57 11.09 -0.69 20.82
CA ALA A 57 12.36 -0.15 20.32
C ALA A 57 13.52 -1.17 20.37
N THR A 58 13.40 -2.24 21.15
CA THR A 58 14.40 -3.32 21.21
C THR A 58 14.13 -4.43 20.19
N GLY A 59 12.99 -4.39 19.50
CA GLY A 59 12.51 -5.40 18.57
C GLY A 59 11.75 -6.55 19.25
N ALA A 60 11.42 -6.43 20.54
CA ALA A 60 10.60 -7.41 21.24
C ALA A 60 9.13 -7.28 20.81
N ASP A 61 8.45 -8.42 20.66
CA ASP A 61 7.03 -8.47 20.34
C ASP A 61 6.20 -8.11 21.59
N VAL A 62 5.46 -7.02 21.51
CA VAL A 62 4.56 -6.50 22.55
C VAL A 62 3.10 -6.48 22.09
N THR A 63 2.78 -7.25 21.05
CA THR A 63 1.45 -7.33 20.45
C THR A 63 0.36 -7.68 21.46
N SER A 64 0.65 -8.56 22.41
CA SER A 64 -0.32 -8.98 23.46
C SER A 64 -0.68 -7.88 24.47
N GLU A 65 0.13 -6.83 24.55
CA GLU A 65 -0.06 -5.69 25.45
C GLU A 65 -0.63 -4.47 24.72
N ALA A 66 -0.75 -4.57 23.39
CA ALA A 66 -1.14 -3.47 22.53
C ALA A 66 -2.66 -3.40 22.35
N ASN A 67 -3.22 -2.21 22.49
CA ASN A 67 -4.56 -1.88 22.03
C ASN A 67 -4.46 -1.26 20.63
N ILE A 68 -5.20 -1.83 19.67
CA ILE A 68 -5.22 -1.37 18.28
C ILE A 68 -6.45 -0.50 18.07
N PHE A 69 -6.28 0.61 17.37
CA PHE A 69 -7.36 1.55 17.10
C PHE A 69 -7.52 1.80 15.61
N ASP A 70 -8.78 1.78 15.15
CA ASP A 70 -9.17 2.20 13.81
C ASP A 70 -9.40 3.72 13.80
N LYS A 71 -8.47 4.44 13.20
CA LYS A 71 -8.52 5.90 13.07
C LYS A 71 -9.56 6.36 12.06
N THR A 72 -9.88 5.52 11.06
CA THR A 72 -10.88 5.83 10.03
C THR A 72 -12.29 5.81 10.61
N ASN A 73 -12.50 5.02 11.66
CA ASN A 73 -13.80 4.85 12.32
C ASN A 73 -13.76 5.42 13.75
N ASP A 74 -13.64 6.73 13.86
CA ASP A 74 -13.70 7.49 15.13
C ASP A 74 -12.79 6.95 16.25
N TYR A 75 -11.63 6.40 15.90
CA TYR A 75 -10.65 5.85 16.84
C TYR A 75 -11.20 4.69 17.70
N VAL A 76 -12.09 3.88 17.14
CA VAL A 76 -12.63 2.71 17.82
C VAL A 76 -11.52 1.67 18.01
N GLU A 77 -11.46 1.10 19.22
CA GLU A 77 -10.59 -0.03 19.52
C GLU A 77 -11.06 -1.29 18.76
N VAL A 78 -10.14 -1.98 18.11
CA VAL A 78 -10.42 -3.18 17.33
C VAL A 78 -9.67 -4.38 17.87
N SER A 79 -10.21 -5.56 17.64
CA SER A 79 -9.56 -6.81 18.02
C SER A 79 -8.37 -7.13 17.13
N ASN A 80 -7.43 -7.90 17.62
CA ASN A 80 -6.39 -8.53 16.83
C ASN A 80 -6.59 -10.07 16.86
N PRO A 81 -6.93 -10.70 15.74
CA PRO A 81 -7.08 -10.15 14.40
C PRO A 81 -8.32 -9.26 14.21
N PHE A 82 -8.23 -8.29 13.28
CA PHE A 82 -9.35 -7.49 12.82
C PHE A 82 -9.88 -8.03 11.50
N THR A 83 -11.22 -8.10 11.35
CA THR A 83 -11.84 -8.55 10.09
C THR A 83 -12.70 -7.43 9.51
N PRO A 84 -12.26 -6.76 8.42
CA PRO A 84 -13.02 -5.69 7.80
C PRO A 84 -14.27 -6.24 7.10
N THR A 85 -15.42 -5.57 7.27
CA THR A 85 -16.70 -5.96 6.67
C THR A 85 -17.08 -5.11 5.46
N ALA A 86 -16.35 -4.03 5.19
CA ALA A 86 -16.53 -3.15 4.06
C ALA A 86 -15.19 -2.90 3.35
N ASP A 87 -15.24 -2.62 2.06
CA ASP A 87 -14.09 -2.16 1.29
C ASP A 87 -13.79 -0.68 1.57
N GLY A 88 -12.54 -0.29 1.36
CA GLY A 88 -12.05 1.06 1.58
C GLY A 88 -10.67 1.12 2.21
N GLU A 89 -10.17 2.33 2.42
CA GLU A 89 -8.90 2.59 3.10
C GLU A 89 -9.14 2.68 4.62
N TYR A 90 -8.42 1.88 5.39
CA TYR A 90 -8.41 1.89 6.84
C TYR A 90 -7.08 2.40 7.35
N GLU A 91 -7.09 3.18 8.43
CA GLU A 91 -5.88 3.63 9.13
C GLU A 91 -5.86 3.10 10.55
N PHE A 92 -4.78 2.41 10.92
CA PHE A 92 -4.62 1.85 12.26
C PHE A 92 -3.38 2.39 12.96
N TYR A 93 -3.45 2.46 14.28
CA TYR A 93 -2.30 2.67 15.17
C TYR A 93 -2.47 1.83 16.44
N ALA A 94 -1.38 1.62 17.14
CA ALA A 94 -1.37 0.85 18.37
C ALA A 94 -0.94 1.71 19.56
N VAL A 95 -1.42 1.34 20.74
CA VAL A 95 -1.05 1.95 22.02
C VAL A 95 -0.61 0.86 22.98
N VAL A 96 0.57 1.03 23.59
CA VAL A 96 1.07 0.18 24.67
C VAL A 96 1.45 1.10 25.83
N GLY A 97 0.71 1.04 26.93
CA GLY A 97 0.90 1.94 28.06
C GLY A 97 0.71 3.42 27.67
N SER A 98 1.79 4.19 27.64
CA SER A 98 1.80 5.59 27.20
C SER A 98 2.41 5.80 25.81
N SER A 99 2.92 4.74 25.18
CA SER A 99 3.56 4.81 23.86
C SER A 99 2.53 4.62 22.77
N ILE A 100 2.66 5.41 21.70
CA ILE A 100 1.78 5.37 20.50
C ILE A 100 2.66 5.00 19.32
N SER A 101 2.21 4.05 18.51
CA SER A 101 2.91 3.61 17.30
C SER A 101 2.77 4.60 16.14
N ASN A 102 3.49 4.30 15.06
CA ASN A 102 3.18 4.83 13.73
C ASN A 102 1.75 4.47 13.32
N THR A 103 1.16 5.28 12.43
CA THR A 103 -0.08 4.94 11.72
C THR A 103 0.26 4.12 10.47
N ILE A 104 -0.49 3.06 10.24
CA ILE A 104 -0.43 2.25 9.01
C ILE A 104 -1.73 2.37 8.25
N LYS A 105 -1.67 2.21 6.92
CA LYS A 105 -2.82 2.20 6.02
C LYS A 105 -3.00 0.82 5.45
N VAL A 106 -4.26 0.38 5.37
CA VAL A 106 -4.66 -0.90 4.78
C VAL A 106 -5.74 -0.63 3.75
N ASP A 107 -5.52 -1.09 2.54
CA ASP A 107 -6.49 -1.03 1.46
C ASP A 107 -7.30 -2.33 1.45
N VAL A 108 -8.59 -2.21 1.76
CA VAL A 108 -9.52 -3.34 1.76
C VAL A 108 -10.28 -3.32 0.44
N VAL A 109 -10.05 -4.33 -0.38
CA VAL A 109 -10.67 -4.47 -1.70
C VAL A 109 -11.89 -5.39 -1.66
N PRO A 110 -12.86 -5.22 -2.57
CA PRO A 110 -13.99 -6.15 -2.68
C PRO A 110 -13.51 -7.59 -2.89
N ALA A 111 -14.20 -8.53 -2.28
CA ALA A 111 -13.91 -9.95 -2.49
C ALA A 111 -14.07 -10.31 -3.97
N VAL A 112 -13.09 -11.00 -4.53
CA VAL A 112 -13.18 -11.49 -5.90
C VAL A 112 -14.23 -12.59 -5.96
N PRO A 113 -15.24 -12.51 -6.84
CA PRO A 113 -16.22 -13.57 -7.01
C PRO A 113 -15.53 -14.89 -7.31
N ALA A 114 -15.97 -15.96 -6.68
CA ALA A 114 -15.48 -17.30 -7.03
C ALA A 114 -15.68 -17.55 -8.54
N LEU A 115 -14.64 -18.05 -9.18
CA LEU A 115 -14.76 -18.48 -10.59
C LEU A 115 -15.85 -19.55 -10.66
N PRO A 116 -16.67 -19.54 -11.73
CA PRO A 116 -17.63 -20.62 -11.96
C PRO A 116 -16.88 -21.95 -12.03
N GLU A 117 -17.48 -23.00 -11.49
CA GLU A 117 -16.91 -24.34 -11.59
C GLU A 117 -16.64 -24.68 -13.06
N ASP A 118 -15.50 -25.31 -13.30
CA ASP A 118 -15.19 -25.81 -14.63
C ASP A 118 -16.21 -26.90 -15.02
N PRO A 119 -17.03 -26.66 -16.06
CA PRO A 119 -18.03 -27.66 -16.49
C PRO A 119 -17.41 -28.95 -17.03
N GLN A 120 -16.08 -28.94 -17.24
CA GLN A 120 -15.35 -30.09 -17.81
C GLN A 120 -13.98 -30.29 -17.08
N PRO A 121 -13.94 -30.52 -15.77
CA PRO A 121 -12.71 -30.58 -15.00
C PRO A 121 -11.76 -31.73 -15.42
N SER A 122 -12.30 -32.74 -16.12
CA SER A 122 -11.53 -33.87 -16.67
C SER A 122 -11.03 -33.66 -18.09
N ASN A 123 -11.37 -32.55 -18.72
CA ASN A 123 -10.95 -32.28 -20.10
C ASN A 123 -9.46 -31.86 -20.10
N THR A 124 -8.61 -32.71 -20.66
CA THR A 124 -7.18 -32.43 -20.85
C THR A 124 -6.84 -31.95 -22.24
N SER A 125 -7.82 -31.87 -23.12
CA SER A 125 -7.65 -31.41 -24.51
C SER A 125 -8.01 -29.93 -24.62
N PHE A 126 -7.02 -29.06 -24.43
CA PHE A 126 -7.20 -27.60 -24.52
C PHE A 126 -6.86 -27.13 -25.95
N HIS A 127 -7.79 -26.44 -26.58
CA HIS A 127 -7.48 -25.66 -27.77
C HIS A 127 -6.99 -24.27 -27.34
N HIS A 128 -5.74 -23.97 -27.62
CA HIS A 128 -5.20 -22.62 -27.37
C HIS A 128 -5.93 -21.61 -28.26
N ARG A 129 -6.68 -20.72 -27.66
CA ARG A 129 -7.29 -19.57 -28.34
C ARG A 129 -6.67 -18.30 -27.77
N ILE A 130 -6.13 -17.47 -28.63
CA ILE A 130 -5.62 -16.17 -28.25
C ILE A 130 -6.74 -15.17 -28.50
N LEU A 131 -7.20 -14.49 -27.45
CA LEU A 131 -8.04 -13.31 -27.59
C LEU A 131 -7.11 -12.09 -27.70
N LEU A 132 -7.01 -11.56 -28.91
CA LEU A 132 -6.35 -10.29 -29.14
C LEU A 132 -7.39 -9.18 -29.01
N VAL A 133 -7.30 -8.38 -27.96
CA VAL A 133 -8.12 -7.17 -27.80
C VAL A 133 -7.26 -5.98 -28.20
N ASP A 134 -7.56 -5.41 -29.37
CA ASP A 134 -6.92 -4.20 -29.83
C ASP A 134 -7.74 -2.98 -29.39
N HIS A 135 -7.19 -2.18 -28.49
CA HIS A 135 -7.78 -0.92 -28.04
C HIS A 135 -7.29 0.21 -28.96
N THR A 136 -7.89 0.31 -30.13
CA THR A 136 -7.56 1.40 -31.07
C THR A 136 -8.52 2.57 -30.84
N GLY A 137 -7.97 3.76 -30.67
CA GLY A 137 -8.75 4.99 -30.66
C GLY A 137 -9.18 5.41 -32.07
N THR A 138 -10.37 5.96 -32.21
CA THR A 138 -10.93 6.44 -33.50
C THR A 138 -10.08 7.52 -34.20
N LYS A 139 -9.00 8.00 -33.55
CA LYS A 139 -8.06 9.00 -34.08
C LYS A 139 -6.61 8.52 -34.06
N CYS A 140 -6.37 7.22 -33.95
CA CYS A 140 -5.02 6.67 -33.99
C CYS A 140 -4.52 6.60 -35.45
N GLY A 141 -3.64 7.53 -35.85
CA GLY A 141 -3.06 7.53 -37.20
C GLY A 141 -2.03 6.43 -37.47
N PHE A 142 -1.67 5.64 -36.44
CA PHE A 142 -0.68 4.56 -36.53
C PHE A 142 -1.28 3.17 -36.27
N CYS A 143 -2.59 3.06 -36.12
CA CYS A 143 -3.21 1.75 -35.94
C CYS A 143 -3.09 0.95 -37.24
N PRO A 144 -2.51 -0.27 -37.23
CA PRO A 144 -2.46 -1.10 -38.40
C PRO A 144 -3.88 -1.43 -38.85
N GLN A 145 -4.17 -1.20 -40.12
CA GLN A 145 -5.39 -1.66 -40.73
C GLN A 145 -5.32 -3.20 -40.81
N MET A 146 -6.05 -3.89 -39.95
CA MET A 146 -6.27 -5.32 -40.13
C MET A 146 -7.29 -5.50 -41.28
N MET A 147 -6.77 -5.96 -42.38
CA MET A 147 -7.61 -6.48 -43.48
C MET A 147 -7.95 -7.94 -43.22
#